data_cec75df23f6458a6e107d4edecbacaa2
#
_entry.id   cec75df23f6458a6e107d4edecbacaa2
#
_cell.length_a   1.000
_cell.length_b   1.000
_cell.length_c   1.000
_cell.angle_alpha   90.00
_cell.angle_beta   90.00
_cell.angle_gamma   90.00
#
_symmetry.space_group_name_H-M   'P 1'
#
loop_
_entity.id
_entity.type
_entity.pdbx_description
1 polymer ?
#
loop_
_entity_poly.entity_id
_entity_poly.type
_entity_poly.pdbx_seq_one_letter_code
_entity_poly.pdbx_strand_id
1 'polypeptide(L)'
;MDVKTAFLNGNLTEDVYMVQPEGFVDPKKANMVCKLKRSIYGLKQASRSWNIRFDEVVKGVGFVQNFEETCFYKNESGSSIVFLILYVDDILLLGNNKIFFGEVKASLE
;
A
#
# COMPACT_ATOMS: atom_id res chain seq x y z
N MET A 1 7.51 -9.03 -6.05
CA MET A 1 6.37 -9.24 -5.14
C MET A 1 5.32 -8.17 -5.39
N ASP A 2 4.10 -8.55 -5.64
CA ASP A 2 3.01 -7.59 -5.91
C ASP A 2 2.02 -7.58 -4.76
N VAL A 3 1.43 -6.43 -4.52
CA VAL A 3 0.32 -6.29 -3.57
C VAL A 3 -0.99 -6.26 -4.36
N LYS A 4 -1.81 -7.28 -4.16
CA LYS A 4 -3.10 -7.37 -4.82
C LYS A 4 -4.02 -6.24 -4.34
N THR A 5 -4.61 -5.52 -5.30
CA THR A 5 -5.51 -4.39 -5.01
C THR A 5 -4.90 -3.36 -4.07
N ALA A 6 -3.62 -2.99 -4.30
CA ALA A 6 -2.85 -2.11 -3.43
C ALA A 6 -3.60 -0.84 -3.04
N PHE A 7 -4.12 -0.11 -4.02
CA PHE A 7 -4.78 1.17 -3.78
C PHE A 7 -6.10 1.04 -3.02
N LEU A 8 -6.72 -0.14 -3.03
CA LEU A 8 -7.96 -0.38 -2.28
C LEU A 8 -7.71 -0.59 -0.78
N ASN A 9 -6.46 -0.81 -0.38
CA ASN A 9 -6.07 -0.98 1.02
C ASN A 9 -5.81 0.35 1.74
N GLY A 10 -5.73 1.46 1.02
CA GLY A 10 -5.52 2.76 1.60
C GLY A 10 -6.79 3.32 2.24
N ASN A 11 -6.63 3.98 3.37
CA ASN A 11 -7.71 4.70 4.02
C ASN A 11 -7.79 6.12 3.47
N LEU A 12 -9.01 6.63 3.30
CA LEU A 12 -9.24 8.01 2.90
C LEU A 12 -9.29 8.90 4.14
N THR A 13 -8.53 9.99 4.12
CA THR A 13 -8.55 11.02 5.18
C THR A 13 -9.56 12.13 4.86
N GLU A 14 -10.06 12.15 3.65
CA GLU A 14 -11.02 13.13 3.15
C GLU A 14 -12.31 12.45 2.75
N ASP A 15 -13.42 13.19 2.80
CA ASP A 15 -14.68 12.69 2.27
C ASP A 15 -14.63 12.77 0.74
N VAL A 16 -14.74 11.61 0.08
CA VAL A 16 -14.71 11.51 -1.38
C VAL A 16 -16.01 10.90 -1.85
N TYR A 17 -16.63 11.55 -2.82
CA TYR A 17 -17.90 11.12 -3.40
C TYR A 17 -17.72 10.80 -4.87
N MET A 18 -18.50 9.84 -5.37
CA MET A 18 -18.52 9.50 -6.79
C MET A 18 -19.96 9.28 -7.24
N VAL A 19 -20.21 9.49 -8.52
CA VAL A 19 -21.49 9.16 -9.14
C VAL A 19 -21.68 7.64 -9.05
N GLN A 20 -22.92 7.19 -8.84
CA GLN A 20 -23.22 5.77 -8.83
C GLN A 20 -22.79 5.14 -10.17
N PRO A 21 -22.04 4.00 -10.13
CA PRO A 21 -21.56 3.38 -11.36
C PRO A 21 -22.68 2.98 -12.31
N GLU A 22 -22.43 3.12 -13.60
CA GLU A 22 -23.37 2.67 -14.64
C GLU A 22 -23.73 1.19 -14.43
N GLY A 23 -25.00 0.87 -14.51
CA GLY A 23 -25.51 -0.48 -14.26
C GLY A 23 -25.77 -0.80 -12.79
N PHE A 24 -25.36 0.09 -11.86
CA PHE A 24 -25.55 -0.11 -10.42
C PHE A 24 -26.32 1.03 -9.76
N VAL A 25 -26.99 1.87 -10.55
CA VAL A 25 -27.78 2.98 -10.04
C VAL A 25 -29.07 2.44 -9.40
N ASP A 26 -29.30 2.78 -8.12
CA ASP A 26 -30.55 2.44 -7.43
C ASP A 26 -31.64 3.41 -7.90
N PRO A 27 -32.72 2.91 -8.53
CA PRO A 27 -33.79 3.79 -9.03
C PRO A 27 -34.44 4.66 -7.96
N LYS A 28 -34.47 4.18 -6.71
CA LYS A 28 -35.04 4.91 -5.59
C LYS A 28 -34.12 6.02 -5.06
N LYS A 29 -32.82 5.96 -5.40
CA LYS A 29 -31.78 6.88 -4.95
C LYS A 29 -30.97 7.45 -6.11
N ALA A 30 -31.58 7.59 -7.30
CA ALA A 30 -30.90 7.97 -8.53
C ALA A 30 -30.24 9.37 -8.44
N ASN A 31 -30.72 10.25 -7.55
CA ASN A 31 -30.18 11.59 -7.33
C ASN A 31 -29.10 11.64 -6.25
N MET A 32 -28.71 10.51 -5.70
CA MET A 32 -27.68 10.42 -4.66
C MET A 32 -26.32 10.00 -5.25
N VAL A 33 -25.26 10.31 -4.56
CA VAL A 33 -23.90 9.91 -4.89
C VAL A 33 -23.36 8.94 -3.83
N CYS A 34 -22.35 8.18 -4.20
CA CYS A 34 -21.69 7.26 -3.28
C CYS A 34 -20.59 7.97 -2.50
N LYS A 35 -20.56 7.79 -1.19
CA LYS A 35 -19.43 8.19 -0.35
C LYS A 35 -18.45 7.02 -0.28
N LEU A 36 -17.21 7.24 -0.66
CA LEU A 36 -16.20 6.19 -0.62
C LEU A 36 -15.73 5.94 0.80
N LYS A 37 -15.72 4.68 1.21
CA LYS A 37 -15.19 4.25 2.52
C LYS A 37 -13.69 4.07 2.48
N ARG A 38 -13.16 3.69 1.32
CA ARG A 38 -11.73 3.44 1.08
C ARG A 38 -11.33 3.95 -0.28
N SER A 39 -10.02 4.09 -0.47
CA SER A 39 -9.43 4.46 -1.75
C SER A 39 -9.74 3.43 -2.84
N ILE A 40 -9.89 3.90 -4.06
CA ILE A 40 -10.02 3.06 -5.26
C ILE A 40 -9.03 3.53 -6.32
N TYR A 41 -8.77 2.66 -7.32
CA TYR A 41 -7.92 3.03 -8.46
C TYR A 41 -8.54 4.21 -9.21
N GLY A 42 -7.69 5.12 -9.70
CA GLY A 42 -8.10 6.30 -10.44
C GLY A 42 -8.37 7.55 -9.59
N LEU A 43 -8.42 7.43 -8.28
CA LEU A 43 -8.50 8.59 -7.40
C LEU A 43 -7.16 9.31 -7.35
N LYS A 44 -7.19 10.65 -7.28
CA LYS A 44 -5.97 11.46 -7.12
C LYS A 44 -5.23 11.15 -5.82
N GLN A 45 -5.96 10.85 -4.75
CA GLN A 45 -5.39 10.54 -3.43
C GLN A 45 -5.07 9.06 -3.24
N ALA A 46 -5.37 8.18 -4.21
CA ALA A 46 -5.21 6.74 -4.06
C ALA A 46 -3.75 6.33 -3.82
N SER A 47 -2.81 6.88 -4.58
CA SER A 47 -1.38 6.58 -4.43
C SER A 47 -0.83 7.05 -3.09
N ARG A 48 -1.27 8.22 -2.62
CA ARG A 48 -0.86 8.75 -1.31
C ARG A 48 -1.40 7.88 -0.19
N SER A 49 -2.68 7.51 -0.24
CA SER A 49 -3.30 6.65 0.77
C SER A 49 -2.61 5.29 0.82
N TRP A 50 -2.27 4.73 -0.33
CA TRP A 50 -1.52 3.49 -0.44
C TRP A 50 -0.13 3.62 0.17
N ASN A 51 0.60 4.70 -0.13
CA ASN A 51 1.93 4.92 0.42
C ASN A 51 1.92 5.04 1.94
N ILE A 52 0.94 5.74 2.51
CA ILE A 52 0.78 5.85 3.96
C ILE A 52 0.54 4.47 4.58
N ARG A 53 -0.37 3.69 4.00
CA ARG A 53 -0.68 2.35 4.49
C ARG A 53 0.51 1.41 4.40
N PHE A 54 1.22 1.43 3.27
CA PHE A 54 2.43 0.65 3.06
C PHE A 54 3.51 0.99 4.09
N ASP A 55 3.75 2.28 4.31
CA ASP A 55 4.72 2.75 5.27
C ASP A 55 4.42 2.25 6.68
N GLU A 56 3.17 2.32 7.12
CA GLU A 56 2.74 1.81 8.42
C GLU A 56 3.02 0.30 8.57
N VAL A 57 2.68 -0.48 7.55
CA VAL A 57 2.82 -1.94 7.59
C VAL A 57 4.29 -2.35 7.63
N VAL A 58 5.13 -1.78 6.75
CA VAL A 58 6.54 -2.18 6.67
C VAL A 58 7.34 -1.70 7.88
N LYS A 59 7.03 -0.55 8.44
CA LYS A 59 7.64 -0.09 9.70
C LYS A 59 7.23 -0.98 10.87
N GLY A 60 6.00 -1.47 10.87
CA GLY A 60 5.52 -2.43 11.86
C GLY A 60 6.25 -3.77 11.80
N VAL A 61 6.75 -4.17 10.63
CA VAL A 61 7.55 -5.39 10.45
C VAL A 61 9.01 -5.19 10.87
N GLY A 62 9.48 -3.97 10.98
CA GLY A 62 10.84 -3.65 11.41
C GLY A 62 11.71 -2.97 10.36
N PHE A 63 11.12 -2.52 9.25
CA PHE A 63 11.85 -1.76 8.24
C PHE A 63 12.06 -0.32 8.67
N VAL A 64 13.19 0.24 8.25
CA VAL A 64 13.52 1.65 8.43
C VAL A 64 13.59 2.30 7.07
N GLN A 65 12.87 3.38 6.88
CA GLN A 65 12.83 4.13 5.63
C GLN A 65 14.14 4.88 5.40
N ASN A 66 14.62 4.88 4.14
CA ASN A 66 15.77 5.68 3.76
C ASN A 66 15.40 7.16 3.80
N PHE A 67 16.28 7.97 4.35
CA PHE A 67 16.05 9.39 4.54
C PHE A 67 16.04 10.18 3.22
N GLU A 68 16.92 9.81 2.28
CA GLU A 68 17.04 10.49 0.99
C GLU A 68 16.09 9.93 -0.07
N GLU A 69 15.93 8.60 -0.10
CA GLU A 69 15.09 7.90 -1.05
C GLU A 69 13.92 7.23 -0.29
N THR A 70 12.80 7.88 -0.24
CA THR A 70 11.67 7.48 0.61
C THR A 70 10.99 6.17 0.18
N CYS A 71 11.22 5.69 -1.05
CA CYS A 71 10.72 4.39 -1.50
C CYS A 71 11.64 3.23 -1.13
N PHE A 72 12.79 3.49 -0.50
CA PHE A 72 13.75 2.48 -0.07
C PHE A 72 13.62 2.24 1.42
N TYR A 73 13.55 0.98 1.81
CA TYR A 73 13.48 0.54 3.20
C TYR A 73 14.53 -0.52 3.45
N LYS A 74 14.97 -0.61 4.69
CA LYS A 74 15.99 -1.57 5.12
C LYS A 74 15.58 -2.24 6.42
N ASN A 75 15.77 -3.55 6.50
CA ASN A 75 15.60 -4.32 7.73
C ASN A 75 16.90 -5.08 8.00
N GLU A 76 17.49 -4.87 9.15
CA GLU A 76 18.75 -5.46 9.56
C GLU A 76 18.57 -6.35 10.79
N SER A 77 19.32 -7.48 10.81
CA SER A 77 19.47 -8.33 11.99
C SER A 77 20.93 -8.82 12.02
N GLY A 78 21.75 -8.22 12.87
CA GLY A 78 23.19 -8.48 12.87
C GLY A 78 23.83 -8.08 11.54
N SER A 79 24.45 -9.05 10.85
CA SER A 79 25.03 -8.85 9.52
C SER A 79 24.06 -9.16 8.37
N SER A 80 22.84 -9.60 8.68
CA SER A 80 21.81 -9.91 7.69
C SER A 80 20.99 -8.66 7.37
N ILE A 81 20.83 -8.37 6.10
CA ILE A 81 20.14 -7.18 5.61
C ILE A 81 19.13 -7.57 4.54
N VAL A 82 17.95 -6.98 4.60
CA VAL A 82 16.96 -7.03 3.52
C VAL A 82 16.62 -5.61 3.11
N PHE A 83 16.75 -5.31 1.83
CA PHE A 83 16.30 -4.05 1.24
C PHE A 83 14.94 -4.26 0.59
N LEU A 84 14.08 -3.28 0.73
CA LEU A 84 12.76 -3.23 0.09
C LEU A 84 12.65 -1.93 -0.70
N ILE A 85 12.27 -2.07 -1.96
CA ILE A 85 12.05 -0.93 -2.85
C ILE A 85 10.61 -1.00 -3.34
N LEU A 86 9.86 0.08 -3.12
CA LEU A 86 8.48 0.20 -3.59
C LEU A 86 8.44 1.03 -4.86
N TYR A 87 7.84 0.46 -5.91
CA TYR A 87 7.53 1.16 -7.14
C TYR A 87 6.04 1.03 -7.44
N VAL A 88 5.28 2.09 -7.17
CA VAL A 88 3.82 2.13 -7.28
C VAL A 88 3.18 1.04 -6.40
N ASP A 89 2.89 -0.14 -6.96
CA ASP A 89 2.36 -1.30 -6.24
C ASP A 89 3.27 -2.52 -6.32
N ASP A 90 4.40 -2.40 -7.00
CA ASP A 90 5.41 -3.46 -7.10
C ASP A 90 6.44 -3.33 -5.98
N ILE A 91 6.80 -4.46 -5.38
CA ILE A 91 7.77 -4.52 -4.30
C ILE A 91 8.94 -5.38 -4.74
N LEU A 92 10.15 -4.81 -4.68
CA LEU A 92 11.40 -5.52 -4.92
C LEU A 92 12.10 -5.78 -3.59
N LEU A 93 12.43 -7.03 -3.31
CA LEU A 93 13.16 -7.45 -2.12
C LEU A 93 14.55 -7.95 -2.50
N LEU A 94 15.57 -7.47 -1.81
CA LEU A 94 16.97 -7.87 -1.96
C LEU A 94 17.53 -8.21 -0.58
N GLY A 95 18.19 -9.35 -0.46
CA GLY A 95 18.79 -9.75 0.82
C GLY A 95 20.09 -10.54 0.64
N ASN A 96 20.93 -10.52 1.69
CA ASN A 96 22.22 -11.22 1.71
C ASN A 96 22.18 -12.56 2.47
N ASN A 97 21.05 -12.90 3.10
CA ASN A 97 20.89 -14.14 3.86
C ASN A 97 19.53 -14.75 3.54
N LYS A 98 19.54 -15.96 2.99
CA LYS A 98 18.32 -16.65 2.53
C LYS A 98 17.31 -16.90 3.65
N ILE A 99 17.79 -17.26 4.84
CA ILE A 99 16.91 -17.56 5.98
C ILE A 99 16.22 -16.29 6.46
N PHE A 100 16.98 -15.24 6.68
CA PHE A 100 16.45 -13.94 7.11
C PHE A 100 15.53 -13.33 6.05
N PHE A 101 15.92 -13.42 4.78
CA PHE A 101 15.10 -12.99 3.65
C PHE A 101 13.73 -13.69 3.64
N GLY A 102 13.73 -15.01 3.83
CA GLY A 102 12.50 -15.80 3.86
C GLY A 102 11.59 -15.43 5.03
N GLU A 103 12.16 -15.18 6.21
CA GLU A 103 11.41 -14.75 7.40
C GLU A 103 10.75 -13.38 7.18
N VAL A 104 11.49 -12.44 6.62
CA VAL A 104 10.99 -11.09 6.33
C VAL A 104 9.89 -11.14 5.27
N LYS A 105 10.10 -11.91 4.21
CA LYS A 105 9.11 -12.08 3.14
C LYS A 105 7.81 -12.67 3.68
N ALA A 106 7.90 -13.69 4.53
CA ALA A 106 6.72 -14.29 5.17
C ALA A 106 5.96 -13.30 6.04
N SER A 107 6.67 -12.40 6.73
CA SER A 107 6.06 -11.36 7.56
C SER A 107 5.29 -10.32 6.74
N LEU A 108 5.67 -10.12 5.47
CA LEU A 108 5.00 -9.19 4.55
C LEU A 108 3.78 -9.78 3.84
N GLU A 109 3.68 -11.08 3.81
CA GLU A 109 2.54 -11.80 3.24
C GLU A 109 1.40 -11.94 4.27
#